data_f40371a09c093b0b7be1dd03ea798a63
#
_entry.id   f40371a09c093b0b7be1dd03ea798a63
#
_cell.length_a   1.000
_cell.length_b   1.000
_cell.length_c   1.000
_cell.angle_alpha   90.00
_cell.angle_beta   90.00
_cell.angle_gamma   90.00
#
_symmetry.space_group_name_H-M   'P 1'
#
loop_
_entity.id
_entity.type
_entity.pdbx_description
1 polymer ?
#
loop_
_entity_poly.entity_id
_entity_poly.type
_entity_poly.pdbx_seq_one_letter_code
_entity_poly.pdbx_strand_id
1 'polypeptide(L)'
;MAEWIALDQLLLEARPQRSVGLCDGEVIDHAGFRQRVLAWRAAFAAAEGRDWALYFDDAVAFAAALFGAWHAGKRVFLAADNLPATLQALQPQVSGFAGDVSADYRSLVALDAALDDELQALDERACELCVFTSGSTGQPSAIGKRLDQLAREVEALQAAFGAQMEGVQVHGTVSHQHIYGLLFRVLWPLAA
;
A
#
# COMPACT_ATOMS: atom_id res chain seq x y z
N MET A 1 -2.20 -19.41 -16.39
CA MET A 1 -1.45 -18.97 -15.19
C MET A 1 -1.41 -17.46 -15.23
N ALA A 2 -1.84 -16.79 -14.15
CA ALA A 2 -1.56 -15.36 -14.02
C ALA A 2 -0.03 -15.18 -14.04
N GLU A 3 0.44 -14.19 -14.77
CA GLU A 3 1.87 -13.90 -14.88
C GLU A 3 2.33 -13.23 -13.58
N TRP A 4 3.34 -13.82 -12.93
CA TRP A 4 4.00 -13.21 -11.77
C TRP A 4 4.64 -11.88 -12.14
N ILE A 5 4.42 -10.85 -11.33
CA ILE A 5 5.05 -9.54 -11.50
C ILE A 5 5.80 -9.19 -10.22
N ALA A 6 7.08 -8.87 -10.32
CA ALA A 6 7.84 -8.36 -9.19
C ALA A 6 7.24 -7.04 -8.69
N LEU A 7 7.22 -6.85 -7.37
CA LEU A 7 6.55 -5.70 -6.75
C LEU A 7 7.14 -4.34 -7.17
N ASP A 8 8.44 -4.29 -7.41
CA ASP A 8 9.14 -3.09 -7.91
C ASP A 8 8.75 -2.73 -9.35
N GLN A 9 8.31 -3.71 -10.14
CA GLN A 9 7.94 -3.58 -11.55
C GLN A 9 6.43 -3.59 -11.80
N LEU A 10 5.64 -3.72 -10.73
CA LEU A 10 4.20 -3.93 -10.79
C LEU A 10 3.47 -2.93 -11.71
N LEU A 11 3.96 -1.70 -11.79
CA LEU A 11 3.26 -0.58 -12.44
C LEU A 11 3.94 -0.06 -13.71
N LEU A 12 5.00 -0.73 -14.20
CA LEU A 12 5.72 -0.26 -15.40
C LEU A 12 4.84 -0.29 -16.65
N GLU A 13 4.04 -1.35 -16.79
CA GLU A 13 3.14 -1.54 -17.93
C GLU A 13 1.70 -1.64 -17.47
N ALA A 14 0.79 -1.02 -18.22
CA ALA A 14 -0.64 -1.20 -18.00
C ALA A 14 -1.09 -2.59 -18.50
N ARG A 15 -1.86 -3.32 -17.68
CA ARG A 15 -2.36 -4.67 -17.99
C ARG A 15 -3.88 -4.71 -17.81
N PRO A 16 -4.65 -4.14 -18.75
CA PRO A 16 -6.09 -3.93 -18.57
C PRO A 16 -6.90 -5.24 -18.44
N GLN A 17 -6.33 -6.38 -18.86
CA GLN A 17 -6.98 -7.68 -18.70
C GLN A 17 -6.80 -8.30 -17.29
N ARG A 18 -5.93 -7.71 -16.46
CA ARG A 18 -5.65 -8.20 -15.12
C ARG A 18 -6.55 -7.48 -14.11
N SER A 19 -7.40 -8.21 -13.44
CA SER A 19 -8.15 -7.70 -12.28
C SER A 19 -7.23 -7.55 -11.07
N VAL A 20 -7.33 -6.43 -10.38
CA VAL A 20 -6.58 -6.13 -9.14
C VAL A 20 -7.43 -6.40 -7.90
N GLY A 21 -8.70 -6.05 -7.94
CA GLY A 21 -9.59 -6.24 -6.80
C GLY A 21 -10.94 -5.60 -6.99
N LEU A 22 -11.72 -5.59 -5.90
CA LEU A 22 -13.02 -4.94 -5.83
C LEU A 22 -12.89 -3.69 -4.95
N CYS A 23 -13.42 -2.57 -5.42
CA CYS A 23 -13.55 -1.33 -4.67
C CYS A 23 -14.98 -0.82 -4.84
N ASP A 24 -15.72 -0.63 -3.77
CA ASP A 24 -17.13 -0.21 -3.78
C ASP A 24 -18.04 -1.07 -4.69
N GLY A 25 -17.73 -2.36 -4.81
CA GLY A 25 -18.48 -3.31 -5.64
C GLY A 25 -18.09 -3.30 -7.13
N GLU A 26 -17.19 -2.44 -7.55
CA GLU A 26 -16.65 -2.39 -8.91
C GLU A 26 -15.33 -3.16 -9.02
N VAL A 27 -15.15 -3.89 -10.11
CA VAL A 27 -13.87 -4.54 -10.42
C VAL A 27 -12.90 -3.48 -10.92
N ILE A 28 -11.77 -3.36 -10.22
CA ILE A 28 -10.67 -2.50 -10.63
C ILE A 28 -9.66 -3.37 -11.38
N ASP A 29 -9.42 -3.03 -12.63
CA ASP A 29 -8.35 -3.62 -13.42
C ASP A 29 -6.99 -2.95 -13.11
N HIS A 30 -5.93 -3.53 -13.64
CA HIS A 30 -4.57 -3.03 -13.43
C HIS A 30 -4.34 -1.63 -14.02
N ALA A 31 -5.01 -1.27 -15.11
CA ALA A 31 -4.89 0.07 -15.70
C ALA A 31 -5.55 1.12 -14.80
N GLY A 32 -6.74 0.83 -14.30
CA GLY A 32 -7.43 1.67 -13.32
C GLY A 32 -6.68 1.78 -11.99
N PHE A 33 -6.05 0.69 -11.54
CA PHE A 33 -5.19 0.71 -10.36
C PHE A 33 -3.96 1.60 -10.59
N ARG A 34 -3.26 1.46 -11.73
CA ARG A 34 -2.12 2.31 -12.11
C ARG A 34 -2.50 3.79 -12.13
N GLN A 35 -3.66 4.13 -12.66
CA GLN A 35 -4.17 5.52 -12.65
C GLN A 35 -4.35 6.06 -11.23
N ARG A 36 -4.92 5.25 -10.31
CA ARG A 36 -5.06 5.62 -8.89
C ARG A 36 -3.70 5.83 -8.23
N VAL A 37 -2.70 5.00 -8.54
CA VAL A 37 -1.33 5.17 -8.05
C VAL A 37 -0.71 6.48 -8.54
N LEU A 38 -0.89 6.82 -9.83
CA LEU A 38 -0.41 8.09 -10.38
C LEU A 38 -1.05 9.31 -9.69
N ALA A 39 -2.35 9.25 -9.42
CA ALA A 39 -3.07 10.29 -8.69
C ALA A 39 -2.51 10.49 -7.26
N TRP A 40 -2.24 9.41 -6.55
CA TRP A 40 -1.59 9.47 -5.25
C TRP A 40 -0.12 9.92 -5.31
N ARG A 41 0.65 9.44 -6.31
CA ARG A 41 2.02 9.91 -6.54
C ARG A 41 2.06 11.43 -6.72
N ALA A 42 1.16 11.99 -7.54
CA ALA A 42 1.07 13.43 -7.76
C ALA A 42 0.77 14.19 -6.45
N ALA A 43 -0.17 13.70 -5.65
CA ALA A 43 -0.51 14.29 -4.36
C ALA A 43 0.68 14.26 -3.38
N PHE A 44 1.34 13.12 -3.24
CA PHE A 44 2.50 12.99 -2.36
C PHE A 44 3.71 13.80 -2.86
N ALA A 45 3.93 13.88 -4.16
CA ALA A 45 5.02 14.69 -4.73
C ALA A 45 4.81 16.19 -4.46
N ALA A 46 3.57 16.68 -4.46
CA ALA A 46 3.22 18.06 -4.13
C ALA A 46 3.26 18.36 -2.62
N ALA A 47 3.20 17.32 -1.78
CA ALA A 47 3.15 17.46 -0.34
C ALA A 47 4.56 17.49 0.29
N GLU A 48 4.76 18.39 1.26
CA GLU A 48 6.01 18.50 1.99
C GLU A 48 6.24 17.33 2.95
N GLY A 49 7.53 17.10 3.26
CA GLY A 49 7.94 16.07 4.21
C GLY A 49 7.99 14.67 3.61
N ARG A 50 8.68 13.77 4.31
CA ARG A 50 8.96 12.41 3.85
C ARG A 50 8.01 11.38 4.45
N ASP A 51 7.63 11.56 5.70
CA ASP A 51 6.98 10.56 6.54
C ASP A 51 5.46 10.77 6.53
N TRP A 52 4.71 9.75 6.10
CA TRP A 52 3.26 9.86 5.94
C TRP A 52 2.54 8.66 6.57
N ALA A 53 1.52 8.93 7.40
CA ALA A 53 0.67 7.89 7.95
C ALA A 53 -0.47 7.58 6.98
N LEU A 54 -0.68 6.29 6.71
CA LEU A 54 -1.79 5.79 5.91
C LEU A 54 -2.78 5.02 6.77
N TYR A 55 -4.07 5.31 6.58
CA TYR A 55 -5.17 4.47 7.03
C TYR A 55 -6.27 4.48 5.97
N PHE A 56 -6.71 3.30 5.54
CA PHE A 56 -7.78 3.12 4.56
C PHE A 56 -8.65 1.94 4.97
N ASP A 57 -9.93 2.03 4.76
CA ASP A 57 -10.86 0.91 4.95
C ASP A 57 -10.82 -0.05 3.76
N ASP A 58 -10.64 0.50 2.55
CA ASP A 58 -10.53 -0.28 1.31
C ASP A 58 -9.09 -0.68 0.98
N ALA A 59 -8.86 -1.96 0.67
CA ALA A 59 -7.53 -2.50 0.40
C ALA A 59 -6.93 -2.05 -0.95
N VAL A 60 -7.78 -1.80 -1.97
CA VAL A 60 -7.32 -1.32 -3.28
C VAL A 60 -6.92 0.16 -3.19
N ALA A 61 -7.72 0.96 -2.49
CA ALA A 61 -7.41 2.37 -2.23
C ALA A 61 -6.13 2.50 -1.40
N PHE A 62 -5.97 1.66 -0.36
CA PHE A 62 -4.75 1.56 0.42
C PHE A 62 -3.54 1.23 -0.45
N ALA A 63 -3.63 0.18 -1.27
CA ALA A 63 -2.54 -0.24 -2.13
C ALA A 63 -2.14 0.88 -3.11
N ALA A 64 -3.11 1.57 -3.70
CA ALA A 64 -2.84 2.69 -4.60
C ALA A 64 -2.09 3.83 -3.89
N ALA A 65 -2.50 4.18 -2.67
CA ALA A 65 -1.82 5.20 -1.87
C ALA A 65 -0.41 4.77 -1.45
N LEU A 66 -0.23 3.51 -1.05
CA LEU A 66 1.07 2.95 -0.66
C LEU A 66 2.09 3.02 -1.80
N PHE A 67 1.72 2.50 -2.99
CA PHE A 67 2.59 2.55 -4.16
C PHE A 67 2.80 4.00 -4.65
N GLY A 68 1.77 4.85 -4.60
CA GLY A 68 1.88 6.27 -4.92
C GLY A 68 2.87 7.00 -4.00
N ALA A 69 2.84 6.73 -2.70
CA ALA A 69 3.78 7.27 -1.73
C ALA A 69 5.22 6.82 -2.02
N TRP A 70 5.44 5.53 -2.30
CA TRP A 70 6.77 5.01 -2.65
C TRP A 70 7.31 5.62 -3.95
N HIS A 71 6.49 5.74 -4.99
CA HIS A 71 6.89 6.42 -6.23
C HIS A 71 7.16 7.93 -6.06
N ALA A 72 6.63 8.54 -5.00
CA ALA A 72 6.94 9.92 -4.60
C ALA A 72 8.10 10.02 -3.60
N GLY A 73 8.82 8.91 -3.31
CA GLY A 73 9.95 8.88 -2.38
C GLY A 73 9.57 9.07 -0.90
N LYS A 74 8.31 8.79 -0.55
CA LYS A 74 7.83 8.91 0.83
C LYS A 74 8.07 7.61 1.61
N ARG A 75 8.26 7.75 2.94
CA ARG A 75 8.23 6.65 3.88
C ARG A 75 6.84 6.57 4.51
N VAL A 76 6.30 5.37 4.59
CA VAL A 76 4.92 5.13 5.02
C VAL A 76 4.86 4.57 6.43
N PHE A 77 3.95 5.09 7.24
CA PHE A 77 3.60 4.58 8.56
C PHE A 77 2.18 4.02 8.49
N LEU A 78 2.01 2.73 8.80
CA LEU A 78 0.70 2.10 8.80
C LEU A 78 0.02 2.34 10.14
N ALA A 79 -1.00 3.20 10.17
CA ALA A 79 -1.81 3.37 11.37
C ALA A 79 -2.59 2.08 11.62
N ALA A 80 -2.47 1.52 12.82
CA ALA A 80 -3.10 0.24 13.16
C ALA A 80 -4.64 0.32 13.14
N ASP A 81 -5.16 1.49 13.46
CA ASP A 81 -6.58 1.83 13.46
C ASP A 81 -6.76 3.35 13.26
N ASN A 82 -8.03 3.79 13.17
CA ASN A 82 -8.41 5.19 13.02
C ASN A 82 -8.88 5.83 14.35
N LEU A 83 -8.41 5.31 15.48
CA LEU A 83 -8.76 5.86 16.76
C LEU A 83 -7.97 7.15 17.07
N PRO A 84 -8.58 8.15 17.73
CA PRO A 84 -7.91 9.41 18.07
C PRO A 84 -6.58 9.21 18.81
N ALA A 85 -6.49 8.23 19.70
CA ALA A 85 -5.28 7.95 20.46
C ALA A 85 -4.13 7.45 19.55
N THR A 86 -4.43 6.61 18.56
CA THR A 86 -3.47 6.11 17.59
C THR A 86 -2.95 7.23 16.69
N LEU A 87 -3.85 8.05 16.16
CA LEU A 87 -3.49 9.17 15.29
C LEU A 87 -2.70 10.25 16.05
N GLN A 88 -3.10 10.54 17.30
CA GLN A 88 -2.36 11.48 18.16
C GLN A 88 -0.93 11.00 18.45
N ALA A 89 -0.73 9.70 18.66
CA ALA A 89 0.59 9.13 18.90
C ALA A 89 1.47 9.15 17.64
N LEU A 90 0.89 9.07 16.44
CA LEU A 90 1.59 9.15 15.17
C LEU A 90 1.92 10.58 14.75
N GLN A 91 1.09 11.55 15.09
CA GLN A 91 1.20 12.94 14.64
C GLN A 91 2.60 13.56 14.78
N PRO A 92 3.35 13.37 15.90
CA PRO A 92 4.71 13.94 16.01
C PRO A 92 5.76 13.22 15.17
N GLN A 93 5.43 12.07 14.59
CA GLN A 93 6.35 11.21 13.82
C GLN A 93 6.19 11.36 12.31
N VAL A 94 5.09 11.99 11.85
CA VAL A 94 4.74 12.05 10.44
C VAL A 94 4.51 13.50 9.99
N SER A 95 4.69 13.74 8.70
CA SER A 95 4.43 15.03 8.06
C SER A 95 2.94 15.26 7.80
N GLY A 96 2.17 14.18 7.73
CA GLY A 96 0.72 14.23 7.51
C GLY A 96 0.09 12.84 7.42
N PHE A 97 -1.20 12.86 7.15
CA PHE A 97 -2.05 11.67 7.06
C PHE A 97 -2.66 11.57 5.66
N ALA A 98 -2.94 10.35 5.20
CA ALA A 98 -3.69 10.10 3.98
C ALA A 98 -4.69 8.95 4.18
N GLY A 99 -5.86 9.07 3.55
CA GLY A 99 -6.93 8.08 3.59
C GLY A 99 -8.08 8.41 4.55
N ASP A 100 -8.68 7.37 5.11
CA ASP A 100 -9.92 7.44 5.90
C ASP A 100 -9.63 7.76 7.38
N VAL A 101 -8.85 8.81 7.63
CA VAL A 101 -8.53 9.25 8.99
C VAL A 101 -9.67 10.12 9.56
N SER A 102 -9.73 10.20 10.90
CA SER A 102 -10.71 11.04 11.60
C SER A 102 -10.71 12.48 11.08
N ALA A 103 -11.88 13.09 10.99
CA ALA A 103 -12.09 14.46 10.52
C ALA A 103 -11.29 15.54 11.29
N ASP A 104 -10.79 15.21 12.47
CA ASP A 104 -9.91 16.08 13.26
C ASP A 104 -8.52 16.23 12.63
N TYR A 105 -8.17 15.36 11.69
CA TYR A 105 -6.88 15.36 10.97
C TYR A 105 -7.10 15.68 9.50
N ARG A 106 -6.31 16.63 8.99
CA ARG A 106 -6.34 16.93 7.56
C ARG A 106 -5.71 15.75 6.79
N SER A 107 -6.53 15.04 6.02
CA SER A 107 -6.08 13.98 5.13
C SER A 107 -5.62 14.53 3.78
N LEU A 108 -4.50 14.02 3.27
CA LEU A 108 -4.10 14.23 1.88
C LEU A 108 -5.12 13.52 0.97
N VAL A 109 -5.48 14.19 -0.13
CA VAL A 109 -6.41 13.65 -1.14
C VAL A 109 -5.64 13.43 -2.44
N ALA A 110 -5.95 12.35 -3.13
CA ALA A 110 -5.39 12.07 -4.45
C ALA A 110 -5.70 13.22 -5.42
N LEU A 111 -4.75 13.55 -6.27
CA LEU A 111 -4.91 14.58 -7.30
C LEU A 111 -5.20 13.93 -8.65
N ASP A 112 -5.91 14.67 -9.53
CA ASP A 112 -6.00 14.25 -10.91
C ASP A 112 -4.59 14.24 -11.54
N ALA A 113 -4.18 13.09 -12.05
CA ALA A 113 -2.88 12.91 -12.69
C ALA A 113 -3.05 12.67 -14.19
N ALA A 114 -2.10 13.14 -14.98
CA ALA A 114 -2.05 12.83 -16.41
C ALA A 114 -1.83 11.31 -16.59
N LEU A 115 -2.58 10.71 -17.51
CA LEU A 115 -2.52 9.27 -17.80
C LEU A 115 -1.18 8.83 -18.41
N ASP A 116 -0.44 9.79 -18.97
CA ASP A 116 0.79 9.56 -19.74
C ASP A 116 2.07 9.63 -18.87
N ASP A 117 1.94 9.81 -17.55
CA ASP A 117 3.09 9.79 -16.66
C ASP A 117 3.73 8.40 -16.60
N GLU A 118 4.99 8.31 -16.99
CA GLU A 118 5.77 7.08 -16.89
C GLU A 118 6.18 6.82 -15.44
N LEU A 119 5.96 5.59 -14.99
CA LEU A 119 6.49 5.08 -13.73
C LEU A 119 7.77 4.29 -14.02
N GLN A 120 8.77 4.48 -13.19
CA GLN A 120 9.99 3.68 -13.21
C GLN A 120 9.92 2.57 -12.16
N ALA A 121 10.77 1.54 -12.30
CA ALA A 121 10.89 0.53 -11.26
C ALA A 121 11.24 1.19 -9.91
N LEU A 122 10.63 0.68 -8.85
CA LEU A 122 10.90 1.17 -7.50
C LEU A 122 12.30 0.72 -7.04
N ASP A 123 13.02 1.62 -6.39
CA ASP A 123 14.18 1.20 -5.62
C ASP A 123 13.71 0.49 -4.33
N GLU A 124 13.78 -0.84 -4.34
CA GLU A 124 13.30 -1.68 -3.25
C GLU A 124 13.94 -1.36 -1.88
N ARG A 125 15.16 -0.79 -1.88
CA ARG A 125 15.86 -0.41 -0.64
C ARG A 125 15.49 0.98 -0.16
N ALA A 126 15.05 1.85 -1.05
CA ALA A 126 14.58 3.19 -0.73
C ALA A 126 13.11 3.22 -0.30
N CYS A 127 12.31 2.23 -0.73
CA CYS A 127 10.91 2.10 -0.34
C CYS A 127 10.79 1.53 1.07
N GLU A 128 10.38 2.37 2.02
CA GLU A 128 10.28 2.04 3.44
C GLU A 128 8.84 2.14 3.93
N LEU A 129 8.47 1.26 4.85
CA LEU A 129 7.26 1.38 5.66
C LEU A 129 7.52 0.98 7.12
N CYS A 130 6.72 1.51 8.03
CA CYS A 130 6.70 1.15 9.43
C CYS A 130 5.34 0.53 9.78
N VAL A 131 5.37 -0.68 10.32
CA VAL A 131 4.20 -1.33 10.93
C VAL A 131 4.29 -1.23 12.45
N PHE A 132 3.16 -1.13 13.12
CA PHE A 132 3.12 -1.13 14.57
C PHE A 132 2.64 -2.50 15.07
N THR A 133 3.36 -3.03 16.05
CA THR A 133 2.95 -4.26 16.74
C THR A 133 2.56 -3.92 18.17
N SER A 134 1.56 -4.63 18.71
CA SER A 134 1.25 -4.56 20.13
C SER A 134 2.44 -5.15 20.90
N GLY A 135 3.31 -4.27 21.41
CA GLY A 135 4.47 -4.70 22.20
C GLY A 135 4.03 -5.42 23.47
N SER A 136 4.78 -6.44 23.90
CA SER A 136 4.57 -7.15 25.18
C SER A 136 4.62 -6.22 26.42
N THR A 137 5.12 -5.00 26.24
CA THR A 137 5.20 -3.93 27.25
C THR A 137 4.02 -2.97 27.24
N GLY A 138 2.98 -3.23 26.40
CA GLY A 138 1.81 -2.37 26.27
C GLY A 138 2.01 -1.08 25.45
N GLN A 139 3.24 -0.80 25.02
CA GLN A 139 3.54 0.30 24.10
C GLN A 139 3.72 -0.26 22.67
N PRO A 140 3.04 0.30 21.65
CA PRO A 140 3.26 -0.10 20.26
C PRO A 140 4.73 0.10 19.86
N SER A 141 5.33 -0.95 19.32
CA SER A 141 6.70 -0.87 18.77
C SER A 141 6.63 -0.71 17.25
N ALA A 142 7.29 0.32 16.74
CA ALA A 142 7.41 0.53 15.31
C ALA A 142 8.48 -0.41 14.72
N ILE A 143 8.11 -1.19 13.72
CA ILE A 143 9.02 -2.08 12.99
C ILE A 143 9.14 -1.56 11.57
N GLY A 144 10.33 -1.09 11.20
CA GLY A 144 10.65 -0.69 9.84
C GLY A 144 10.82 -1.90 8.93
N LYS A 145 10.23 -1.83 7.74
CA LYS A 145 10.37 -2.79 6.65
C LYS A 145 10.72 -2.06 5.36
N ARG A 146 11.50 -2.69 4.51
CA ARG A 146 11.76 -2.22 3.14
C ARG A 146 11.07 -3.12 2.13
N LEU A 147 10.85 -2.60 0.95
CA LEU A 147 10.21 -3.36 -0.13
C LEU A 147 11.00 -4.62 -0.49
N ASP A 148 12.36 -4.60 -0.47
CA ASP A 148 13.19 -5.79 -0.72
C ASP A 148 12.94 -6.92 0.29
N GLN A 149 12.57 -6.61 1.53
CA GLN A 149 12.23 -7.60 2.55
C GLN A 149 10.82 -8.16 2.30
N LEU A 150 9.86 -7.27 1.99
CA LEU A 150 8.48 -7.65 1.69
C LEU A 150 8.40 -8.49 0.41
N ALA A 151 9.16 -8.13 -0.64
CA ALA A 151 9.24 -8.89 -1.89
C ALA A 151 9.69 -10.34 -1.65
N ARG A 152 10.74 -10.54 -0.86
CA ARG A 152 11.19 -11.90 -0.51
C ARG A 152 10.15 -12.70 0.28
N GLU A 153 9.41 -12.06 1.19
CA GLU A 153 8.32 -12.72 1.91
C GLU A 153 7.21 -13.14 0.94
N VAL A 154 6.84 -12.26 -0.01
CA VAL A 154 5.84 -12.54 -1.04
C VAL A 154 6.30 -13.62 -2.02
N GLU A 155 7.58 -13.62 -2.44
CA GLU A 155 8.18 -14.69 -3.25
C GLU A 155 8.14 -16.05 -2.54
N ALA A 156 8.44 -16.07 -1.24
CA ALA A 156 8.35 -17.28 -0.44
C ALA A 156 6.91 -17.81 -0.33
N LEU A 157 5.92 -16.92 -0.19
CA LEU A 157 4.50 -17.28 -0.22
C LEU A 157 4.11 -17.85 -1.59
N GLN A 158 4.54 -17.23 -2.68
CA GLN A 158 4.30 -17.71 -4.04
C GLN A 158 4.93 -19.10 -4.26
N ALA A 159 6.15 -19.31 -3.82
CA ALA A 159 6.81 -20.61 -3.93
C ALA A 159 6.10 -21.72 -3.15
N ALA A 160 5.58 -21.38 -1.96
CA ALA A 160 4.91 -22.35 -1.09
C ALA A 160 3.45 -22.64 -1.47
N PHE A 161 2.71 -21.63 -1.92
CA PHE A 161 1.25 -21.68 -2.07
C PHE A 161 0.74 -21.18 -3.43
N GLY A 162 1.62 -20.75 -4.36
CA GLY A 162 1.24 -20.09 -5.61
C GLY A 162 0.29 -20.91 -6.49
N ALA A 163 0.44 -22.24 -6.51
CA ALA A 163 -0.47 -23.13 -7.26
C ALA A 163 -1.94 -23.04 -6.78
N GLN A 164 -2.17 -22.57 -5.56
CA GLN A 164 -3.50 -22.42 -4.96
C GLN A 164 -4.10 -21.04 -5.24
N MET A 165 -3.33 -20.10 -5.79
CA MET A 165 -3.75 -18.72 -6.07
C MET A 165 -4.33 -18.53 -7.47
N GLU A 166 -4.23 -19.53 -8.33
CA GLU A 166 -4.72 -19.39 -9.72
C GLU A 166 -6.23 -19.22 -9.76
N GLY A 167 -6.70 -18.08 -10.28
CA GLY A 167 -8.12 -17.79 -10.47
C GLY A 167 -8.93 -17.57 -9.19
N VAL A 168 -8.26 -17.35 -8.03
CA VAL A 168 -8.96 -17.10 -6.77
C VAL A 168 -9.13 -15.61 -6.46
N GLN A 169 -10.18 -15.30 -5.71
CA GLN A 169 -10.33 -14.01 -5.06
C GLN A 169 -9.88 -14.13 -3.60
N VAL A 170 -9.02 -13.21 -3.17
CA VAL A 170 -8.54 -13.19 -1.79
C VAL A 170 -9.45 -12.32 -0.93
N HIS A 171 -10.11 -12.96 0.04
CA HIS A 171 -10.88 -12.28 1.07
C HIS A 171 -10.22 -12.49 2.43
N GLY A 172 -10.08 -11.44 3.21
CA GLY A 172 -9.45 -11.53 4.52
C GLY A 172 -10.13 -10.63 5.55
N THR A 173 -10.19 -11.11 6.79
CA THR A 173 -10.71 -10.35 7.95
C THR A 173 -9.61 -9.59 8.67
N VAL A 174 -8.34 -9.91 8.42
CA VAL A 174 -7.20 -9.20 9.00
C VAL A 174 -7.01 -7.87 8.27
N SER A 175 -6.84 -6.80 9.02
CA SER A 175 -6.58 -5.47 8.45
C SER A 175 -5.28 -5.49 7.63
N HIS A 176 -5.32 -4.86 6.46
CA HIS A 176 -4.15 -4.66 5.60
C HIS A 176 -3.13 -3.65 6.16
N GLN A 177 -3.46 -2.91 7.22
CA GLN A 177 -2.51 -2.11 7.99
C GLN A 177 -1.61 -2.97 8.91
N HIS A 178 -1.91 -4.26 9.09
CA HIS A 178 -1.04 -5.19 9.78
C HIS A 178 -0.21 -6.01 8.80
N ILE A 179 0.98 -6.45 9.23
CA ILE A 179 1.92 -7.14 8.34
C ILE A 179 1.31 -8.36 7.63
N TYR A 180 0.49 -9.17 8.31
CA TYR A 180 -0.19 -10.31 7.68
C TYR A 180 -1.19 -9.87 6.62
N GLY A 181 -2.05 -8.90 6.92
CA GLY A 181 -2.99 -8.36 5.95
C GLY A 181 -2.30 -7.69 4.78
N LEU A 182 -1.21 -6.96 5.03
CA LEU A 182 -0.39 -6.36 3.98
C LEU A 182 0.14 -7.41 3.00
N LEU A 183 0.70 -8.51 3.52
CA LEU A 183 1.26 -9.56 2.69
C LEU A 183 0.17 -10.36 1.96
N PHE A 184 -0.84 -10.87 2.69
CA PHE A 184 -1.80 -11.83 2.15
C PHE A 184 -2.97 -11.21 1.39
N ARG A 185 -3.36 -9.97 1.71
CA ARG A 185 -4.49 -9.29 1.06
C ARG A 185 -4.08 -8.26 0.02
N VAL A 186 -2.82 -7.79 0.05
CA VAL A 186 -2.36 -6.71 -0.81
C VAL A 186 -1.18 -7.14 -1.68
N LEU A 187 0.00 -7.31 -1.09
CA LEU A 187 1.22 -7.44 -1.87
C LEU A 187 1.30 -8.74 -2.68
N TRP A 188 0.98 -9.87 -2.06
CA TRP A 188 0.99 -11.15 -2.76
C TRP A 188 -0.09 -11.25 -3.86
N PRO A 189 -1.38 -10.90 -3.63
CA PRO A 189 -2.37 -10.89 -4.70
C PRO A 189 -2.04 -9.93 -5.85
N LEU A 190 -1.39 -8.81 -5.57
CA LEU A 190 -0.94 -7.88 -6.62
C LEU A 190 0.18 -8.46 -7.48
N ALA A 191 1.07 -9.28 -6.92
CA ALA A 191 2.17 -9.91 -7.63
C ALA A 191 1.76 -11.20 -8.37
N ALA A 192 0.81 -11.98 -7.81
CA ALA A 192 0.33 -13.26 -8.33
C ALA A 192 -0.81 -13.11 -9.34
#